data_cd0d7d9fb9e667659d75d3b2e0e5f3db
#
_entry.id   cd0d7d9fb9e667659d75d3b2e0e5f3db
#
_cell.length_a   1.000
_cell.length_b   1.000
_cell.length_c   1.000
_cell.angle_alpha   90.00
_cell.angle_beta   90.00
_cell.angle_gamma   90.00
#
_symmetry.space_group_name_H-M   'P 1'
#
loop_
_entity.id
_entity.type
_entity.pdbx_description
1 polymer ?
#
loop_
_entity_poly.entity_id
_entity_poly.type
_entity_poly.pdbx_seq_one_letter_code
_entity_poly.pdbx_strand_id
1 'polypeptide(L)'
;MADTGKPNGHHGAKAGPAYTIVDHTYDVVVVGAGGAGLRATLGLAEAGLKTACITKVFPTRSHTVAAQGGISAALGNMGPDDWRWHMYDTVKGSDWLGDQDAIEYMTKEAIPAIIELEHYGVPFSRTPAGRIYQRPFGGMTTEFGKGIAQRTCAAADRTG
;
A
#
# COMPACT_ATOMS: atom_id res chain seq x y z
N MET A 1 -53.00 -12.63 63.50
CA MET A 1 -51.64 -12.13 63.68
C MET A 1 -50.90 -12.34 62.37
N ALA A 2 -50.59 -11.31 61.63
CA ALA A 2 -50.05 -11.35 60.29
C ALA A 2 -48.54 -11.45 60.35
N ASP A 3 -48.00 -12.44 59.67
CA ASP A 3 -46.58 -12.59 59.41
C ASP A 3 -46.25 -11.86 58.11
N THR A 4 -45.47 -10.80 58.19
CA THR A 4 -45.01 -10.00 57.06
C THR A 4 -43.68 -10.48 56.56
N GLY A 5 -43.71 -11.42 55.61
CA GLY A 5 -42.55 -11.89 54.89
C GLY A 5 -41.88 -10.72 54.10
N LYS A 6 -40.63 -10.42 54.41
CA LYS A 6 -39.80 -9.48 53.63
C LYS A 6 -39.41 -10.13 52.32
N PRO A 7 -39.44 -9.41 51.19
CA PRO A 7 -38.88 -9.91 49.95
C PRO A 7 -37.35 -9.80 49.98
N ASN A 8 -36.66 -10.92 49.86
CA ASN A 8 -35.23 -11.00 49.64
C ASN A 8 -34.87 -10.34 48.28
N GLY A 9 -34.40 -9.13 48.31
CA GLY A 9 -33.80 -8.47 47.18
C GLY A 9 -32.44 -9.09 46.87
N HIS A 10 -32.37 -9.98 45.91
CA HIS A 10 -31.08 -10.35 45.30
C HIS A 10 -30.56 -9.13 44.52
N HIS A 11 -29.73 -8.34 45.18
CA HIS A 11 -28.86 -7.41 44.45
C HIS A 11 -27.83 -8.26 43.71
N GLY A 12 -28.13 -8.60 42.45
CA GLY A 12 -27.13 -9.14 41.53
C GLY A 12 -25.98 -8.15 41.43
N ALA A 13 -24.82 -8.51 41.94
CA ALA A 13 -23.61 -7.77 41.76
C ALA A 13 -23.41 -7.61 40.25
N LYS A 14 -23.41 -6.39 39.74
CA LYS A 14 -23.02 -6.11 38.35
C LYS A 14 -21.56 -6.56 38.25
N ALA A 15 -21.32 -7.66 37.56
CA ALA A 15 -19.98 -8.06 37.21
C ALA A 15 -19.33 -6.88 36.45
N GLY A 16 -18.21 -6.38 36.93
CA GLY A 16 -17.42 -5.40 36.21
C GLY A 16 -16.98 -5.97 34.86
N PRO A 17 -16.50 -5.14 33.93
CA PRO A 17 -16.06 -5.63 32.63
C PRO A 17 -14.99 -6.72 32.80
N ALA A 18 -15.15 -7.82 32.06
CA ALA A 18 -14.27 -8.98 32.14
C ALA A 18 -12.82 -8.69 31.65
N TYR A 19 -12.55 -7.45 31.18
CA TYR A 19 -11.26 -7.00 30.67
C TYR A 19 -11.06 -5.51 30.96
N THR A 20 -9.81 -5.09 30.98
CA THR A 20 -9.43 -3.67 31.09
C THR A 20 -9.49 -3.02 29.73
N ILE A 21 -10.20 -1.89 29.62
CA ILE A 21 -10.19 -1.04 28.43
C ILE A 21 -9.07 -0.01 28.60
N VAL A 22 -8.21 0.09 27.60
CA VAL A 22 -7.17 1.13 27.55
C VAL A 22 -7.47 2.04 26.37
N ASP A 23 -7.76 3.30 26.64
CA ASP A 23 -8.08 4.29 25.62
C ASP A 23 -6.80 4.96 25.12
N HIS A 24 -6.70 5.09 23.81
CA HIS A 24 -5.64 5.82 23.13
C HIS A 24 -6.22 6.88 22.20
N THR A 25 -5.61 8.06 22.17
CA THR A 25 -6.04 9.18 21.33
C THR A 25 -4.95 9.52 20.32
N TYR A 26 -5.35 9.63 19.05
CA TYR A 26 -4.51 9.99 17.91
C TYR A 26 -5.22 11.02 17.04
N ASP A 27 -4.45 11.80 16.28
CA ASP A 27 -5.02 12.73 15.28
C ASP A 27 -5.54 11.95 14.08
N VAL A 28 -4.82 10.86 13.69
CA VAL A 28 -5.17 10.01 12.56
C VAL A 28 -4.96 8.54 12.89
N VAL A 29 -5.86 7.71 12.41
CA VAL A 29 -5.74 6.24 12.45
C VAL A 29 -5.72 5.70 11.03
N VAL A 30 -4.62 5.05 10.65
CA VAL A 30 -4.48 4.33 9.38
C VAL A 30 -4.78 2.86 9.61
N VAL A 31 -5.71 2.30 8.86
CA VAL A 31 -6.10 0.89 8.95
C VAL A 31 -5.46 0.11 7.81
N GLY A 32 -4.48 -0.73 8.17
CA GLY A 32 -3.69 -1.54 7.25
C GLY A 32 -2.25 -1.04 7.09
N ALA A 33 -1.27 -1.92 7.29
CA ALA A 33 0.16 -1.64 7.17
C ALA A 33 0.79 -2.36 5.96
N GLY A 34 0.13 -2.36 4.82
CA GLY A 34 0.73 -2.64 3.52
C GLY A 34 1.45 -1.40 2.97
N GLY A 35 1.96 -1.44 1.75
CA GLY A 35 2.72 -0.32 1.16
C GLY A 35 1.97 1.01 1.19
N ALA A 36 0.69 1.02 0.83
CA ALA A 36 -0.14 2.22 0.85
C ALA A 36 -0.31 2.78 2.28
N GLY A 37 -0.64 1.92 3.24
CA GLY A 37 -0.85 2.35 4.63
C GLY A 37 0.44 2.83 5.29
N LEU A 38 1.57 2.16 5.05
CA LEU A 38 2.87 2.61 5.57
C LEU A 38 3.29 3.95 4.97
N ARG A 39 3.10 4.14 3.65
CA ARG A 39 3.41 5.43 3.00
C ARG A 39 2.52 6.56 3.54
N ALA A 40 1.22 6.30 3.74
CA ALA A 40 0.31 7.26 4.35
C ALA A 40 0.73 7.58 5.80
N THR A 41 1.07 6.56 6.60
CA THR A 41 1.53 6.74 7.99
C THR A 41 2.81 7.59 8.06
N LEU A 42 3.76 7.34 7.15
CA LEU A 42 5.00 8.12 7.08
C LEU A 42 4.70 9.59 6.78
N GLY A 43 3.92 9.88 5.73
CA GLY A 43 3.59 11.27 5.36
C GLY A 43 2.80 12.02 6.45
N LEU A 44 1.91 11.33 7.16
CA LEU A 44 1.19 11.92 8.29
C LEU A 44 2.12 12.22 9.47
N ALA A 45 3.07 11.33 9.74
CA ALA A 45 4.07 11.54 10.78
C ALA A 45 5.04 12.69 10.42
N GLU A 46 5.47 12.78 9.16
CA GLU A 46 6.28 13.90 8.65
C GLU A 46 5.54 15.22 8.74
N ALA A 47 4.21 15.24 8.60
CA ALA A 47 3.37 16.40 8.82
C ALA A 47 3.18 16.76 10.31
N GLY A 48 3.78 16.02 11.23
CA GLY A 48 3.72 16.26 12.67
C GLY A 48 2.45 15.75 13.36
N LEU A 49 1.64 14.94 12.67
CA LEU A 49 0.42 14.39 13.25
C LEU A 49 0.71 13.13 14.08
N LYS A 50 0.08 13.04 15.24
CA LYS A 50 0.13 11.83 16.08
C LYS A 50 -0.67 10.74 15.41
N THR A 51 0.01 9.81 14.76
CA THR A 51 -0.60 8.81 13.89
C THR A 51 -0.51 7.41 14.49
N ALA A 52 -1.61 6.66 14.46
CA ALA A 52 -1.63 5.23 14.72
C ALA A 52 -1.80 4.46 13.40
N CYS A 53 -0.99 3.44 13.19
CA CYS A 53 -1.18 2.48 12.11
C CYS A 53 -1.58 1.14 12.72
N ILE A 54 -2.82 0.69 12.49
CA ILE A 54 -3.32 -0.58 12.99
C ILE A 54 -3.37 -1.62 11.88
N THR A 55 -2.91 -2.82 12.17
CA THR A 55 -2.82 -3.89 11.18
C THR A 55 -3.18 -5.24 11.78
N LYS A 56 -3.77 -6.11 10.97
CA LYS A 56 -4.09 -7.48 11.35
C LYS A 56 -2.84 -8.37 11.46
N VAL A 57 -1.87 -8.12 10.61
CA VAL A 57 -0.62 -8.89 10.55
C VAL A 57 0.57 -7.97 10.68
N PHE A 58 1.72 -8.50 11.05
CA PHE A 58 2.95 -7.72 11.09
C PHE A 58 3.25 -7.13 9.69
N PRO A 59 3.72 -5.88 9.57
CA PRO A 59 3.89 -5.19 8.27
C PRO A 59 4.67 -5.99 7.23
N THR A 60 5.71 -6.74 7.64
CA THR A 60 6.51 -7.59 6.74
C THR A 60 5.77 -8.85 6.27
N ARG A 61 4.49 -9.00 6.58
CA ARG A 61 3.60 -10.07 6.09
C ARG A 61 2.52 -9.56 5.13
N SER A 62 2.61 -8.31 4.70
CA SER A 62 1.68 -7.74 3.73
C SER A 62 1.88 -8.33 2.34
N HIS A 63 0.87 -8.22 1.48
CA HIS A 63 1.00 -8.57 0.05
C HIS A 63 2.05 -7.71 -0.67
N THR A 64 2.25 -6.47 -0.26
CA THR A 64 3.31 -5.62 -0.80
C THR A 64 4.68 -6.28 -0.61
N VAL A 65 4.98 -6.75 0.60
CA VAL A 65 6.24 -7.45 0.91
C VAL A 65 6.35 -8.80 0.18
N ALA A 66 5.22 -9.47 -0.06
CA ALA A 66 5.19 -10.73 -0.79
C ALA A 66 5.41 -10.56 -2.31
N ALA A 67 5.28 -9.34 -2.84
CA ALA A 67 5.50 -9.06 -4.25
C ALA A 67 6.98 -9.14 -4.61
N GLN A 68 7.32 -9.95 -5.63
CA GLN A 68 8.71 -10.22 -6.04
C GLN A 68 9.06 -9.52 -7.36
N GLY A 69 8.08 -9.37 -8.25
CA GLY A 69 8.27 -8.92 -9.63
C GLY A 69 8.92 -7.55 -9.77
N GLY A 70 8.52 -6.61 -8.97
CA GLY A 70 8.96 -5.22 -9.04
C GLY A 70 7.79 -4.25 -9.07
N ILE A 71 8.09 -2.98 -9.26
CA ILE A 71 7.13 -1.88 -9.30
C ILE A 71 7.17 -1.25 -10.70
N SER A 72 6.01 -1.14 -11.34
CA SER A 72 5.92 -0.63 -12.72
C SER A 72 5.90 0.90 -12.75
N ALA A 73 6.86 1.49 -13.49
CA ALA A 73 6.92 2.91 -13.77
C ALA A 73 7.60 3.16 -15.11
N ALA A 74 7.06 4.04 -15.94
CA ALA A 74 7.57 4.33 -17.27
C ALA A 74 8.82 5.24 -17.23
N LEU A 75 9.95 4.75 -16.68
CA LEU A 75 11.20 5.52 -16.57
C LEU A 75 11.96 5.62 -17.90
N GLY A 76 11.72 4.70 -18.84
CA GLY A 76 12.44 4.69 -20.11
C GLY A 76 13.91 4.32 -20.02
N ASN A 77 14.34 3.61 -18.96
CA ASN A 77 15.75 3.29 -18.74
C ASN A 77 16.28 2.18 -19.65
N MET A 78 15.41 1.28 -20.09
CA MET A 78 15.74 0.11 -20.91
C MET A 78 15.33 0.28 -22.37
N GLY A 79 14.62 1.32 -22.72
CA GLY A 79 14.10 1.63 -24.03
C GLY A 79 13.03 2.72 -23.93
N PRO A 80 12.49 3.20 -25.06
CA PRO A 80 11.44 4.23 -25.02
C PRO A 80 10.23 3.72 -24.26
N ASP A 81 9.72 4.52 -23.35
CA ASP A 81 8.49 4.26 -22.61
C ASP A 81 7.76 5.57 -22.30
N ASP A 82 6.46 5.51 -22.08
CA ASP A 82 5.59 6.65 -21.76
C ASP A 82 4.50 6.21 -20.78
N TRP A 83 4.20 7.06 -19.80
CA TRP A 83 3.14 6.78 -18.82
C TRP A 83 1.77 6.57 -19.46
N ARG A 84 1.51 7.14 -20.66
CA ARG A 84 0.26 6.94 -21.40
C ARG A 84 0.14 5.52 -21.94
N TRP A 85 1.26 4.90 -22.33
CA TRP A 85 1.28 3.49 -22.73
C TRP A 85 1.05 2.60 -21.50
N HIS A 86 1.63 2.98 -20.35
CA HIS A 86 1.36 2.30 -19.08
C HIS A 86 -0.12 2.42 -18.69
N MET A 87 -0.72 3.61 -18.81
CA MET A 87 -2.15 3.83 -18.59
C MET A 87 -3.00 2.94 -19.51
N TYR A 88 -2.71 2.93 -20.82
CA TYR A 88 -3.41 2.08 -21.79
C TYR A 88 -3.38 0.61 -21.39
N ASP A 89 -2.21 0.07 -21.07
CA ASP A 89 -2.05 -1.32 -20.65
C ASP A 89 -2.84 -1.62 -19.37
N THR A 90 -2.87 -0.69 -18.43
CA THR A 90 -3.60 -0.84 -17.16
C THR A 90 -5.12 -0.80 -17.37
N VAL A 91 -5.62 0.14 -18.16
CA VAL A 91 -7.05 0.22 -18.51
C VAL A 91 -7.50 -1.05 -19.23
N LYS A 92 -6.71 -1.50 -20.21
CA LYS A 92 -6.97 -2.74 -20.94
C LYS A 92 -6.90 -3.97 -20.04
N GLY A 93 -5.91 -4.04 -19.15
CA GLY A 93 -5.72 -5.15 -18.21
C GLY A 93 -6.79 -5.23 -17.12
N SER A 94 -7.50 -4.14 -16.87
CA SER A 94 -8.67 -4.09 -15.98
C SER A 94 -10.00 -4.36 -16.70
N ASP A 95 -9.96 -4.91 -17.92
CA ASP A 95 -11.14 -5.16 -18.76
C ASP A 95 -12.00 -3.89 -18.97
N TRP A 96 -11.40 -2.72 -19.00
CA TRP A 96 -12.05 -1.40 -19.12
C TRP A 96 -12.99 -1.04 -17.96
N LEU A 97 -12.92 -1.78 -16.84
CA LEU A 97 -13.76 -1.56 -15.67
C LEU A 97 -13.09 -0.66 -14.61
N GLY A 98 -11.79 -0.38 -14.77
CA GLY A 98 -11.03 0.46 -13.84
C GLY A 98 -11.44 1.94 -13.92
N ASP A 99 -11.32 2.65 -12.80
CA ASP A 99 -11.44 4.10 -12.74
C ASP A 99 -10.26 4.72 -13.52
N GLN A 100 -10.56 5.34 -14.66
CA GLN A 100 -9.53 5.83 -15.57
C GLN A 100 -8.80 7.05 -15.02
N ASP A 101 -9.44 7.89 -14.24
CA ASP A 101 -8.80 9.07 -13.61
C ASP A 101 -7.79 8.59 -12.55
N ALA A 102 -8.17 7.60 -11.75
CA ALA A 102 -7.26 6.98 -10.77
C ALA A 102 -6.09 6.26 -11.45
N ILE A 103 -6.33 5.57 -12.58
CA ILE A 103 -5.28 4.91 -13.35
C ILE A 103 -4.33 5.94 -13.99
N GLU A 104 -4.85 7.03 -14.54
CA GLU A 104 -4.02 8.12 -15.07
C GLU A 104 -3.11 8.69 -13.99
N TYR A 105 -3.69 9.04 -12.84
CA TYR A 105 -2.93 9.54 -11.69
C TYR A 105 -1.83 8.54 -11.27
N MET A 106 -2.19 7.28 -11.06
CA MET A 106 -1.27 6.22 -10.64
C MET A 106 -0.09 6.07 -11.60
N THR A 107 -0.34 6.04 -12.91
CA THR A 107 0.72 5.80 -13.91
C THR A 107 1.63 7.00 -14.11
N LYS A 108 1.14 8.22 -13.94
CA LYS A 108 1.95 9.45 -13.90
C LYS A 108 2.81 9.50 -12.65
N GLU A 109 2.20 9.29 -11.48
CA GLU A 109 2.86 9.40 -10.18
C GLU A 109 3.78 8.20 -9.87
N ALA A 110 3.67 7.09 -10.60
CA ALA A 110 4.60 5.98 -10.46
C ALA A 110 6.06 6.39 -10.71
N ILE A 111 6.30 7.36 -11.61
CA ILE A 111 7.66 7.83 -11.94
C ILE A 111 8.32 8.52 -10.74
N PRO A 112 7.76 9.61 -10.16
CA PRO A 112 8.34 10.22 -8.98
C PRO A 112 8.31 9.28 -7.76
N ALA A 113 7.30 8.39 -7.62
CA ALA A 113 7.23 7.45 -6.52
C ALA A 113 8.40 6.45 -6.50
N ILE A 114 8.88 5.98 -7.65
CA ILE A 114 10.08 5.13 -7.73
C ILE A 114 11.32 5.88 -7.25
N ILE A 115 11.48 7.14 -7.62
CA ILE A 115 12.61 7.97 -7.17
C ILE A 115 12.52 8.24 -5.66
N GLU A 116 11.32 8.49 -5.14
CA GLU A 116 11.10 8.63 -3.70
C GLU A 116 11.48 7.36 -2.94
N LEU A 117 11.06 6.19 -3.41
CA LEU A 117 11.42 4.89 -2.81
C LEU A 117 12.93 4.65 -2.86
N GLU A 118 13.61 5.03 -3.94
CA GLU A 118 15.07 4.98 -4.02
C GLU A 118 15.71 5.86 -2.95
N HIS A 119 15.23 7.08 -2.75
CA HIS A 119 15.71 7.98 -1.70
C HIS A 119 15.44 7.45 -0.29
N TYR A 120 14.38 6.67 -0.09
CA TYR A 120 14.14 5.95 1.17
C TYR A 120 15.05 4.72 1.36
N GLY A 121 15.88 4.40 0.36
CA GLY A 121 16.87 3.33 0.45
C GLY A 121 16.47 2.01 -0.18
N VAL A 122 15.45 1.96 -1.02
CA VAL A 122 15.13 0.75 -1.79
C VAL A 122 16.28 0.46 -2.77
N PRO A 123 16.99 -0.68 -2.63
CA PRO A 123 18.20 -0.96 -3.40
C PRO A 123 17.87 -1.53 -4.78
N PHE A 124 17.23 -0.72 -5.63
CA PHE A 124 16.91 -1.15 -7.00
C PHE A 124 18.15 -1.65 -7.75
N SER A 125 17.99 -2.73 -8.49
CA SER A 125 19.02 -3.24 -9.40
C SER A 125 19.39 -2.18 -10.43
N ARG A 126 20.67 -2.19 -10.88
CA ARG A 126 21.21 -1.17 -11.77
C ARG A 126 21.61 -1.73 -13.12
N THR A 127 21.46 -0.91 -14.14
CA THR A 127 22.11 -1.12 -15.43
C THR A 127 23.61 -0.80 -15.33
N PRO A 128 24.44 -1.23 -16.30
CA PRO A 128 25.86 -0.83 -16.33
C PRO A 128 26.08 0.70 -16.37
N ALA A 129 25.09 1.45 -16.86
CA ALA A 129 25.12 2.93 -16.86
C ALA A 129 24.63 3.55 -15.54
N GLY A 130 24.39 2.76 -14.49
CA GLY A 130 23.95 3.24 -13.17
C GLY A 130 22.47 3.58 -13.06
N ARG A 131 21.66 3.41 -14.11
CA ARG A 131 20.23 3.66 -14.08
C ARG A 131 19.49 2.51 -13.39
N ILE A 132 18.29 2.77 -12.83
CA ILE A 132 17.43 1.72 -12.30
C ILE A 132 17.09 0.72 -13.41
N TYR A 133 17.40 -0.56 -13.15
CA TYR A 133 17.09 -1.63 -14.07
C TYR A 133 15.59 -1.88 -14.11
N GLN A 134 15.06 -2.09 -15.31
CA GLN A 134 13.66 -2.39 -15.55
C GLN A 134 13.53 -3.66 -16.37
N ARG A 135 12.70 -4.59 -15.91
CA ARG A 135 12.42 -5.85 -16.63
C ARG A 135 11.08 -5.79 -17.35
N PRO A 136 10.90 -6.56 -18.44
CA PRO A 136 9.59 -6.77 -19.05
C PRO A 136 8.70 -7.59 -18.13
N PHE A 137 7.40 -7.37 -18.23
CA PHE A 137 6.39 -8.19 -17.60
C PHE A 137 5.21 -8.40 -18.56
N GLY A 138 4.40 -9.46 -18.36
CA GLY A 138 3.29 -9.74 -19.24
C GLY A 138 2.30 -8.57 -19.35
N GLY A 139 1.89 -8.24 -20.56
CA GLY A 139 0.93 -7.17 -20.82
C GLY A 139 1.51 -5.76 -20.90
N MET A 140 2.82 -5.58 -20.73
CA MET A 140 3.47 -4.26 -20.90
C MET A 140 3.80 -4.00 -22.35
N THR A 141 3.24 -2.91 -22.89
CA THR A 141 3.42 -2.58 -24.31
C THR A 141 3.90 -1.16 -24.53
N THR A 142 4.61 -0.94 -25.64
CA THR A 142 4.90 0.38 -26.18
C THR A 142 3.86 0.75 -27.23
N GLU A 143 3.71 2.04 -27.51
CA GLU A 143 2.86 2.55 -28.58
C GLU A 143 1.45 1.93 -28.62
N PHE A 144 0.81 1.81 -27.43
CA PHE A 144 -0.55 1.31 -27.31
C PHE A 144 -0.75 -0.10 -27.87
N GLY A 145 0.16 -1.02 -27.58
CA GLY A 145 0.05 -2.44 -27.94
C GLY A 145 0.93 -2.90 -29.11
N LYS A 146 1.82 -2.03 -29.65
CA LYS A 146 2.61 -2.38 -30.83
C LYS A 146 3.94 -3.05 -30.52
N GLY A 147 4.53 -2.80 -29.36
CA GLY A 147 5.82 -3.37 -28.96
C GLY A 147 5.81 -3.83 -27.51
N ILE A 148 6.95 -4.31 -27.01
CA ILE A 148 7.13 -4.76 -25.62
C ILE A 148 7.83 -3.64 -24.83
N ALA A 149 7.24 -3.23 -23.72
CA ALA A 149 7.85 -2.29 -22.78
C ALA A 149 8.58 -3.03 -21.64
N GLN A 150 9.59 -2.36 -21.07
CA GLN A 150 10.31 -2.80 -19.89
C GLN A 150 10.20 -1.72 -18.82
N ARG A 151 9.18 -1.79 -17.97
CA ARG A 151 8.91 -0.74 -16.97
C ARG A 151 8.88 -1.24 -15.53
N THR A 152 9.11 -2.53 -15.28
CA THR A 152 9.10 -3.07 -13.93
C THR A 152 10.44 -2.84 -13.23
N CYS A 153 10.50 -1.85 -12.36
CA CYS A 153 11.66 -1.55 -11.52
C CYS A 153 11.81 -2.63 -10.45
N ALA A 154 12.98 -3.26 -10.39
CA ALA A 154 13.20 -4.42 -9.55
C ALA A 154 14.41 -4.26 -8.63
N ALA A 155 14.29 -4.78 -7.41
CA ALA A 155 15.40 -5.01 -6.48
C ALA A 155 15.61 -6.52 -6.38
N ALA A 156 16.39 -7.10 -7.32
CA ALA A 156 16.49 -8.54 -7.56
C ALA A 156 15.08 -9.18 -7.60
N ASP A 157 14.83 -10.23 -6.82
CA ASP A 157 13.53 -10.91 -6.70
C ASP A 157 12.85 -10.64 -5.35
N ARG A 158 13.14 -9.51 -4.73
CA ARG A 158 12.63 -9.14 -3.39
C ARG A 158 12.24 -7.67 -3.31
N THR A 159 11.61 -7.15 -4.36
CA THR A 159 11.25 -5.72 -4.44
C THR A 159 10.22 -5.32 -3.38
N GLY A 160 9.25 -6.17 -3.09
CA GLY A 160 8.31 -5.95 -2.01
C GLY A 160 8.88 -6.28 -0.65
#